data_f170e137e9e5d8103b1eae861acb3686
#
_entry.id   f170e137e9e5d8103b1eae861acb3686
#
_cell.length_a   1.000
_cell.length_b   1.000
_cell.length_c   1.000
_cell.angle_alpha   90.00
_cell.angle_beta   90.00
_cell.angle_gamma   90.00
#
_symmetry.space_group_name_H-M   'P 1'
#
loop_
_entity.id
_entity.type
_entity.pdbx_description
1 polymer ?
#
loop_
_entity_poly.entity_id
_entity_poly.type
_entity_poly.pdbx_seq_one_letter_code
_entity_poly.pdbx_strand_id
1 'polypeptide(L)'
;MISKLKIIPLGGLGEIGKNMTAFECGSDIIVVDCGMGFPDEDMYGIDIVLPDISYLRSNADRIRGMILTHGHEDHIGAVPYVLRELDIPIYTTPLTAALVELKLEEHDLLYNTQIFTKKTGSVFRLGCFTVEFIHVNHSIPDSVALAIGTPLGTVIHTGDFKIDVTPISGGMLDIARFGQLGNDGVLALLSDSTNAEKAGHSDSERKVGESFDKLFMGCDKRIIITTFASNVHRLQQIINVASKYGRKVGITGRSMENVLRVATVLSYMDIPDDVMMDIDKLNKLPKNKVVIISTGSQGEAMSALYRMAFSEHKQITVDAGDRVIISASAIPGNENMISRVIDELFHKGAEVIYDRHTDLHVSGHASQEEHKMILGLVKPKYFIPVHGEYRMLVKHAELAKIMGVNPKNIVLAENGKVIEITKKSIKCEESVPSGAVLVDGSGVGEVGSVVMSDRHRLAEDGMVVVVMPFSSNDHKILADPEIVTRGFIYVKEAEQLIEELKRVTMESVTACEAQHISDFTTIKSKVKSNISGYLYKTTRRSPMILPVITEI
;
A
#
# COMPACT_ATOMS: atom_id res chain seq x y z
N MET A 1 40.53 0.56 1.27
CA MET A 1 39.70 -0.62 1.66
C MET A 1 38.37 -0.11 2.14
N ILE A 2 37.27 -0.69 1.67
CA ILE A 2 35.90 -0.37 2.13
C ILE A 2 35.80 -0.77 3.61
N SER A 3 35.48 0.16 4.49
CA SER A 3 35.49 -0.05 5.94
C SER A 3 34.08 -0.05 6.57
N LYS A 4 33.07 0.36 5.80
CA LYS A 4 31.69 0.50 6.28
C LYS A 4 30.66 0.16 5.22
N LEU A 5 29.54 -0.39 5.67
CA LEU A 5 28.31 -0.58 4.92
C LEU A 5 27.24 0.31 5.56
N LYS A 6 26.48 1.03 4.74
CA LYS A 6 25.30 1.76 5.20
C LYS A 6 24.05 1.06 4.66
N ILE A 7 23.08 0.87 5.54
CA ILE A 7 21.75 0.37 5.21
C ILE A 7 20.79 1.53 5.53
N ILE A 8 20.02 1.95 4.55
CA ILE A 8 19.21 3.17 4.61
C ILE A 8 17.78 2.81 4.20
N PRO A 9 16.90 2.50 5.14
CA PRO A 9 15.49 2.32 4.86
C PRO A 9 14.88 3.67 4.42
N LEU A 10 14.30 3.73 3.24
CA LEU A 10 13.60 4.90 2.71
C LEU A 10 12.08 4.77 2.88
N GLY A 11 11.60 3.55 3.17
CA GLY A 11 10.23 3.21 3.47
C GLY A 11 10.12 1.81 4.08
N GLY A 12 8.93 1.45 4.60
CA GLY A 12 8.63 0.12 5.13
C GLY A 12 8.98 -0.10 6.61
N LEU A 13 9.42 0.93 7.34
CA LEU A 13 9.65 0.85 8.78
C LEU A 13 8.65 1.70 9.56
N GLY A 14 7.97 1.08 10.53
CA GLY A 14 6.93 1.72 11.32
C GLY A 14 5.59 1.88 10.57
N GLU A 15 5.48 1.30 9.39
CA GLU A 15 4.33 1.36 8.48
C GLU A 15 4.21 0.07 7.67
N ILE A 16 3.08 -0.14 7.03
CA ILE A 16 2.87 -1.20 6.02
C ILE A 16 2.89 -0.53 4.65
N GLY A 17 3.73 -1.05 3.75
CA GLY A 17 3.91 -0.50 2.40
C GLY A 17 5.17 0.34 2.24
N LYS A 18 5.35 0.92 1.07
CA LYS A 18 6.49 1.74 0.66
C LYS A 18 7.87 1.09 0.86
N ASN A 19 7.94 -0.24 0.80
CA ASN A 19 9.19 -0.94 1.05
C ASN A 19 10.28 -0.49 0.08
N MET A 20 11.33 0.12 0.62
CA MET A 20 12.50 0.58 -0.15
C MET A 20 13.70 0.71 0.79
N THR A 21 14.76 -0.02 0.50
CA THR A 21 15.99 0.04 1.29
C THR A 21 17.21 0.21 0.40
N ALA A 22 18.00 1.25 0.62
CA ALA A 22 19.28 1.45 -0.07
C ALA A 22 20.43 0.84 0.72
N PHE A 23 21.31 0.13 0.04
CA PHE A 23 22.56 -0.41 0.57
C PHE A 23 23.73 0.33 -0.07
N GLU A 24 24.50 1.06 0.71
CA GLU A 24 25.68 1.82 0.23
C GLU A 24 26.97 1.18 0.75
N CYS A 25 27.87 0.87 -0.15
CA CYS A 25 29.17 0.31 0.18
C CYS A 25 30.26 0.88 -0.73
N GLY A 26 31.13 1.73 -0.20
CA GLY A 26 32.11 2.47 -0.99
C GLY A 26 31.46 3.47 -1.94
N SER A 27 31.70 3.28 -3.26
CA SER A 27 31.10 4.11 -4.31
C SER A 27 29.81 3.54 -4.89
N ASP A 28 29.38 2.37 -4.44
CA ASP A 28 28.28 1.65 -5.06
C ASP A 28 27.06 1.63 -4.14
N ILE A 29 25.88 1.77 -4.74
CA ILE A 29 24.57 1.68 -4.10
C ILE A 29 23.74 0.67 -4.87
N ILE A 30 23.01 -0.18 -4.13
CA ILE A 30 21.90 -0.99 -4.65
C ILE A 30 20.64 -0.63 -3.90
N VAL A 31 19.49 -0.75 -4.54
CA VAL A 31 18.18 -0.52 -3.94
C VAL A 31 17.45 -1.85 -3.89
N VAL A 32 16.88 -2.19 -2.74
CA VAL A 32 16.03 -3.38 -2.56
C VAL A 32 14.60 -2.91 -2.38
N ASP A 33 13.76 -3.38 -3.28
CA ASP A 33 12.36 -3.03 -3.44
C ASP A 33 12.09 -1.55 -3.77
N CYS A 34 10.90 -1.28 -4.27
CA CYS A 34 10.44 0.03 -4.71
C CYS A 34 8.90 0.06 -4.61
N GLY A 35 8.42 -0.01 -3.38
CA GLY A 35 7.02 -0.17 -3.06
C GLY A 35 6.28 1.14 -2.94
N MET A 36 4.95 1.08 -3.11
CA MET A 36 4.03 2.14 -2.76
C MET A 36 3.29 1.81 -1.46
N GLY A 37 2.72 2.83 -0.82
CA GLY A 37 1.76 2.71 0.27
C GLY A 37 0.38 3.16 -0.17
N PHE A 38 -0.62 2.80 0.62
CA PHE A 38 -1.97 3.31 0.48
C PHE A 38 -2.17 4.54 1.37
N PRO A 39 -3.03 5.49 0.95
CA PRO A 39 -3.32 6.66 1.78
C PRO A 39 -4.12 6.27 3.03
N ASP A 40 -3.88 6.98 4.14
CA ASP A 40 -4.68 6.89 5.35
C ASP A 40 -6.07 7.53 5.14
N GLU A 41 -7.05 7.21 6.00
CA GLU A 41 -8.44 7.70 5.89
C GLU A 41 -8.55 9.24 5.87
N ASP A 42 -7.59 9.95 6.46
CA ASP A 42 -7.54 11.42 6.51
C ASP A 42 -6.80 12.05 5.31
N MET A 43 -6.21 11.24 4.43
CA MET A 43 -5.55 11.70 3.20
C MET A 43 -6.55 11.88 2.05
N TYR A 44 -7.47 12.84 2.19
CA TYR A 44 -8.54 13.10 1.22
C TYR A 44 -8.03 13.39 -0.19
N GLY A 45 -8.48 12.57 -1.17
CA GLY A 45 -8.15 12.71 -2.58
C GLY A 45 -6.72 12.32 -2.95
N ILE A 46 -6.03 11.58 -2.09
CA ILE A 46 -4.75 10.96 -2.40
C ILE A 46 -5.00 9.52 -2.88
N ASP A 47 -4.39 9.16 -3.99
CA ASP A 47 -4.51 7.83 -4.58
C ASP A 47 -3.42 6.88 -4.09
N ILE A 48 -2.18 7.37 -3.99
CA ILE A 48 -0.98 6.56 -3.71
C ILE A 48 -0.01 7.37 -2.84
N VAL A 49 0.73 6.66 -1.99
CA VAL A 49 1.82 7.23 -1.20
C VAL A 49 3.14 6.59 -1.62
N LEU A 50 4.11 7.41 -2.03
CA LEU A 50 5.43 6.97 -2.48
C LEU A 50 6.50 7.28 -1.42
N PRO A 51 7.62 6.55 -1.40
CA PRO A 51 8.78 6.92 -0.60
C PRO A 51 9.48 8.17 -1.17
N ASP A 52 10.08 8.97 -0.32
CA ASP A 52 10.96 10.08 -0.74
C ASP A 52 12.29 9.53 -1.27
N ILE A 53 12.57 9.79 -2.54
CA ILE A 53 13.79 9.33 -3.24
C ILE A 53 14.89 10.39 -3.34
N SER A 54 14.81 11.48 -2.57
CA SER A 54 15.80 12.58 -2.61
C SER A 54 17.24 12.09 -2.39
N TYR A 55 17.40 11.09 -1.50
CA TYR A 55 18.70 10.44 -1.30
C TYR A 55 19.21 9.72 -2.56
N LEU A 56 18.34 8.96 -3.23
CA LEU A 56 18.70 8.23 -4.45
C LEU A 56 19.00 9.21 -5.58
N ARG A 57 18.19 10.26 -5.74
CA ARG A 57 18.39 11.31 -6.73
C ARG A 57 19.76 11.98 -6.57
N SER A 58 20.15 12.28 -5.34
CA SER A 58 21.46 12.90 -5.03
C SER A 58 22.66 11.97 -5.26
N ASN A 59 22.42 10.65 -5.46
CA ASN A 59 23.44 9.63 -5.63
C ASN A 59 23.24 8.78 -6.89
N ALA A 60 22.51 9.28 -7.88
CA ALA A 60 22.07 8.51 -9.06
C ALA A 60 23.22 7.81 -9.81
N ASP A 61 24.36 8.47 -9.96
CA ASP A 61 25.57 7.96 -10.62
C ASP A 61 26.21 6.75 -9.91
N ARG A 62 25.89 6.55 -8.63
CA ARG A 62 26.40 5.48 -7.77
C ARG A 62 25.49 4.27 -7.72
N ILE A 63 24.24 4.37 -8.21
CA ILE A 63 23.25 3.28 -8.14
C ILE A 63 23.59 2.25 -9.23
N ARG A 64 23.80 0.99 -8.82
CA ARG A 64 24.17 -0.13 -9.70
C ARG A 64 22.97 -0.96 -10.14
N GLY A 65 21.85 -0.86 -9.45
CA GLY A 65 20.62 -1.54 -9.79
C GLY A 65 19.60 -1.52 -8.67
N MET A 66 18.35 -1.77 -9.05
CA MET A 66 17.22 -2.02 -8.18
C MET A 66 16.91 -3.51 -8.20
N ILE A 67 16.74 -4.12 -7.04
CA ILE A 67 16.47 -5.54 -6.88
C ILE A 67 15.08 -5.66 -6.28
N LEU A 68 14.17 -6.34 -6.97
CA LEU A 68 12.80 -6.51 -6.51
C LEU A 68 12.61 -7.95 -6.03
N THR A 69 12.14 -8.09 -4.79
CA THR A 69 12.01 -9.39 -4.11
C THR A 69 10.82 -10.19 -4.60
N HIS A 70 9.69 -9.53 -4.86
CA HIS A 70 8.44 -10.13 -5.37
C HIS A 70 7.47 -9.06 -5.91
N GLY A 71 6.35 -9.51 -6.50
CA GLY A 71 5.46 -8.68 -7.31
C GLY A 71 4.28 -8.02 -6.57
N HIS A 72 4.32 -7.83 -5.25
CA HIS A 72 3.29 -7.07 -4.54
C HIS A 72 3.47 -5.55 -4.69
N GLU A 73 2.38 -4.79 -4.61
CA GLU A 73 2.37 -3.34 -4.82
C GLU A 73 3.25 -2.58 -3.83
N ASP A 74 3.31 -3.02 -2.60
CA ASP A 74 4.14 -2.45 -1.55
C ASP A 74 5.64 -2.76 -1.72
N HIS A 75 6.01 -3.51 -2.79
CA HIS A 75 7.40 -3.80 -3.21
C HIS A 75 7.72 -3.33 -4.63
N ILE A 76 6.71 -3.19 -5.52
CA ILE A 76 6.95 -2.76 -6.92
C ILE A 76 6.13 -1.54 -7.35
N GLY A 77 5.16 -1.10 -6.56
CA GLY A 77 4.18 -0.11 -6.97
C GLY A 77 4.77 1.28 -7.28
N ALA A 78 5.89 1.65 -6.67
CA ALA A 78 6.54 2.93 -6.92
C ALA A 78 7.53 2.89 -8.12
N VAL A 79 7.81 1.73 -8.70
CA VAL A 79 8.78 1.57 -9.79
C VAL A 79 8.56 2.56 -10.95
N PRO A 80 7.34 2.73 -11.52
CA PRO A 80 7.16 3.67 -12.62
C PRO A 80 7.45 5.12 -12.25
N TYR A 81 7.15 5.51 -11.02
CA TYR A 81 7.37 6.87 -10.52
C TYR A 81 8.86 7.17 -10.32
N VAL A 82 9.59 6.20 -9.76
CA VAL A 82 11.04 6.32 -9.55
C VAL A 82 11.80 6.35 -10.89
N LEU A 83 11.41 5.50 -11.84
CA LEU A 83 12.08 5.42 -13.15
C LEU A 83 11.77 6.59 -14.08
N ARG A 84 10.79 7.44 -13.79
CA ARG A 84 10.63 8.74 -14.47
C ARG A 84 11.76 9.71 -14.16
N GLU A 85 12.40 9.55 -13.01
CA GLU A 85 13.45 10.44 -12.52
C GLU A 85 14.84 9.83 -12.54
N LEU A 86 14.95 8.50 -12.46
CA LEU A 86 16.21 7.77 -12.31
C LEU A 86 16.29 6.62 -13.32
N ASP A 87 17.34 6.58 -14.11
CA ASP A 87 17.64 5.45 -15.00
C ASP A 87 18.37 4.36 -14.20
N ILE A 88 17.61 3.40 -13.68
CA ILE A 88 18.13 2.32 -12.83
C ILE A 88 17.74 0.97 -13.43
N PRO A 89 18.71 0.07 -13.73
CA PRO A 89 18.42 -1.28 -14.19
C PRO A 89 17.76 -2.11 -13.07
N ILE A 90 16.75 -2.90 -13.44
CA ILE A 90 15.98 -3.75 -12.51
C ILE A 90 16.49 -5.19 -12.60
N TYR A 91 16.63 -5.85 -11.44
CA TYR A 91 16.95 -7.25 -11.29
C TYR A 91 15.87 -7.93 -10.47
N THR A 92 15.18 -8.93 -11.05
CA THR A 92 14.06 -9.59 -10.35
C THR A 92 13.77 -10.96 -10.94
N THR A 93 12.79 -11.66 -10.38
CA THR A 93 12.31 -12.97 -10.85
C THR A 93 11.33 -12.83 -12.03
N PRO A 94 11.11 -13.90 -12.83
CA PRO A 94 10.30 -13.79 -14.05
C PRO A 94 8.88 -13.29 -13.85
N LEU A 95 8.16 -13.75 -12.82
CA LEU A 95 6.78 -13.27 -12.57
C LEU A 95 6.77 -11.80 -12.16
N THR A 96 7.68 -11.42 -11.26
CA THR A 96 7.80 -10.03 -10.81
C THR A 96 8.20 -9.12 -11.98
N ALA A 97 9.12 -9.56 -12.86
CA ALA A 97 9.48 -8.81 -14.06
C ALA A 97 8.28 -8.51 -14.94
N ALA A 98 7.47 -9.53 -15.24
CA ALA A 98 6.31 -9.37 -16.10
C ALA A 98 5.21 -8.48 -15.47
N LEU A 99 5.06 -8.49 -14.14
CA LEU A 99 4.16 -7.55 -13.45
C LEU A 99 4.69 -6.11 -13.51
N VAL A 100 6.00 -5.93 -13.39
CA VAL A 100 6.65 -4.62 -13.55
C VAL A 100 6.54 -4.13 -14.99
N GLU A 101 6.71 -5.00 -15.99
CA GLU A 101 6.53 -4.66 -17.41
C GLU A 101 5.14 -4.10 -17.69
N LEU A 102 4.08 -4.73 -17.14
CA LEU A 102 2.70 -4.22 -17.27
C LEU A 102 2.56 -2.80 -16.71
N LYS A 103 3.16 -2.53 -15.54
CA LYS A 103 3.13 -1.20 -14.93
C LYS A 103 3.91 -0.16 -15.75
N LEU A 104 5.06 -0.54 -16.27
CA LEU A 104 5.88 0.33 -17.11
C LEU A 104 5.21 0.61 -18.44
N GLU A 105 4.46 -0.36 -19.01
CA GLU A 105 3.64 -0.15 -20.20
C GLU A 105 2.53 0.87 -19.96
N GLU A 106 1.81 0.79 -18.84
CA GLU A 106 0.77 1.76 -18.43
C GLU A 106 1.31 3.19 -18.26
N HIS A 107 2.62 3.33 -18.00
CA HIS A 107 3.31 4.60 -17.79
C HIS A 107 4.21 5.03 -18.96
N ASP A 108 4.20 4.33 -20.10
CA ASP A 108 5.03 4.58 -21.29
C ASP A 108 6.56 4.51 -21.02
N LEU A 109 6.99 3.70 -20.05
CA LEU A 109 8.39 3.58 -19.63
C LEU A 109 9.06 2.28 -20.04
N LEU A 110 8.31 1.30 -20.54
CA LEU A 110 8.79 -0.07 -20.78
C LEU A 110 10.02 -0.09 -21.73
N TYR A 111 9.97 0.66 -22.82
CA TYR A 111 11.04 0.65 -23.84
C TYR A 111 12.35 1.31 -23.37
N ASN A 112 12.29 2.11 -22.32
CA ASN A 112 13.44 2.82 -21.78
C ASN A 112 14.05 2.15 -20.54
N THR A 113 13.43 1.05 -20.07
CA THR A 113 13.84 0.38 -18.84
C THR A 113 14.55 -0.94 -19.13
N GLN A 114 15.68 -1.18 -18.48
CA GLN A 114 16.39 -2.46 -18.54
C GLN A 114 15.94 -3.37 -17.40
N ILE A 115 15.34 -4.52 -17.72
CA ILE A 115 14.91 -5.53 -16.76
C ILE A 115 15.70 -6.81 -16.98
N PHE A 116 16.40 -7.25 -15.95
CA PHE A 116 17.19 -8.49 -15.94
C PHE A 116 16.48 -9.55 -15.08
N THR A 117 15.90 -10.54 -15.72
CA THR A 117 15.27 -11.67 -15.03
C THR A 117 16.32 -12.65 -14.49
N LYS A 118 16.16 -13.05 -13.26
CA LYS A 118 17.01 -14.03 -12.57
C LYS A 118 16.14 -15.09 -11.91
N LYS A 119 16.55 -16.35 -12.01
CA LYS A 119 15.88 -17.44 -11.29
C LYS A 119 16.41 -17.54 -9.85
N THR A 120 15.64 -18.16 -8.96
CA THR A 120 16.14 -18.58 -7.65
C THR A 120 17.42 -19.38 -7.77
N GLY A 121 18.34 -19.21 -6.84
CA GLY A 121 19.70 -19.77 -6.89
C GLY A 121 20.68 -18.98 -7.77
N SER A 122 20.23 -17.97 -8.52
CA SER A 122 21.13 -17.14 -9.32
C SER A 122 21.98 -16.25 -8.42
N VAL A 123 23.28 -16.17 -8.78
CA VAL A 123 24.25 -15.27 -8.14
C VAL A 123 24.77 -14.31 -9.19
N PHE A 124 24.74 -13.01 -8.91
CA PHE A 124 25.19 -11.96 -9.83
C PHE A 124 25.86 -10.81 -9.07
N ARG A 125 26.59 -9.96 -9.80
CA ARG A 125 27.38 -8.89 -9.21
C ARG A 125 26.88 -7.51 -9.63
N LEU A 126 26.76 -6.61 -8.64
CA LEU A 126 26.40 -5.20 -8.82
C LEU A 126 27.44 -4.32 -8.10
N GLY A 127 28.40 -3.81 -8.83
CA GLY A 127 29.54 -3.10 -8.24
C GLY A 127 30.30 -3.96 -7.24
N CYS A 128 30.40 -3.52 -5.99
CA CYS A 128 31.04 -4.27 -4.90
C CYS A 128 30.13 -5.33 -4.25
N PHE A 129 28.84 -5.35 -4.61
CA PHE A 129 27.89 -6.31 -4.07
C PHE A 129 27.84 -7.59 -4.90
N THR A 130 27.66 -8.72 -4.23
CA THR A 130 27.29 -10.01 -4.84
C THR A 130 25.92 -10.39 -4.31
N VAL A 131 24.93 -10.53 -5.18
CA VAL A 131 23.55 -10.81 -4.79
C VAL A 131 23.17 -12.21 -5.20
N GLU A 132 22.60 -12.98 -4.28
CA GLU A 132 22.04 -14.30 -4.50
C GLU A 132 20.55 -14.29 -4.20
N PHE A 133 19.72 -14.86 -5.09
CA PHE A 133 18.30 -15.07 -4.90
C PHE A 133 18.03 -16.39 -4.21
N ILE A 134 17.41 -16.37 -3.03
CA ILE A 134 17.05 -17.56 -2.25
C ILE A 134 15.54 -17.74 -2.31
N HIS A 135 15.06 -18.94 -2.64
CA HIS A 135 13.62 -19.22 -2.68
C HIS A 135 12.97 -19.08 -1.32
N VAL A 136 11.86 -18.34 -1.26
CA VAL A 136 10.98 -18.26 -0.09
C VAL A 136 9.52 -18.50 -0.49
N ASN A 137 8.71 -18.96 0.46
CA ASN A 137 7.26 -19.03 0.27
C ASN A 137 6.62 -17.71 0.68
N HIS A 138 5.69 -17.25 -0.13
CA HIS A 138 4.82 -16.11 0.15
C HIS A 138 3.45 -16.33 -0.50
N SER A 139 2.57 -15.33 -0.48
CA SER A 139 1.24 -15.41 -1.13
C SER A 139 1.29 -15.30 -2.64
N ILE A 140 2.40 -14.83 -3.21
CA ILE A 140 2.67 -14.77 -4.65
C ILE A 140 3.84 -15.71 -5.00
N PRO A 141 3.77 -16.44 -6.13
CA PRO A 141 4.90 -17.27 -6.57
C PRO A 141 6.16 -16.45 -6.85
N ASP A 142 7.29 -17.15 -6.90
CA ASP A 142 8.57 -16.61 -7.36
C ASP A 142 9.20 -15.56 -6.42
N SER A 143 8.72 -15.48 -5.18
CA SER A 143 9.28 -14.62 -4.15
C SER A 143 10.68 -15.07 -3.71
N VAL A 144 11.56 -14.11 -3.43
CA VAL A 144 12.94 -14.38 -3.04
C VAL A 144 13.39 -13.58 -1.83
N ALA A 145 14.18 -14.23 -0.98
CA ALA A 145 15.09 -13.54 -0.08
C ALA A 145 16.41 -13.27 -0.80
N LEU A 146 17.19 -12.33 -0.29
CA LEU A 146 18.45 -11.89 -0.85
C LEU A 146 19.60 -12.19 0.11
N ALA A 147 20.64 -12.91 -0.34
CA ALA A 147 21.92 -12.88 0.32
C ALA A 147 22.82 -11.86 -0.39
N ILE A 148 23.12 -10.76 0.28
CA ILE A 148 23.89 -9.64 -0.24
C ILE A 148 25.31 -9.71 0.33
N GLY A 149 26.21 -10.26 -0.46
CA GLY A 149 27.64 -10.32 -0.14
C GLY A 149 28.28 -8.95 -0.29
N THR A 150 28.99 -8.50 0.74
CA THR A 150 29.74 -7.25 0.78
C THR A 150 31.18 -7.49 1.23
N PRO A 151 32.11 -6.57 1.05
CA PRO A 151 33.49 -6.68 1.57
C PRO A 151 33.58 -6.80 3.11
N LEU A 152 32.48 -6.52 3.85
CA LEU A 152 32.40 -6.64 5.30
C LEU A 152 31.79 -7.97 5.77
N GLY A 153 31.06 -8.64 4.94
CA GLY A 153 30.34 -9.88 5.22
C GLY A 153 29.00 -9.94 4.48
N THR A 154 28.27 -11.03 4.69
CA THR A 154 26.97 -11.27 4.05
C THR A 154 25.85 -10.64 4.88
N VAL A 155 24.97 -9.93 4.20
CA VAL A 155 23.70 -9.44 4.75
C VAL A 155 22.57 -10.24 4.12
N ILE A 156 21.61 -10.69 4.93
CA ILE A 156 20.40 -11.33 4.43
C ILE A 156 19.23 -10.34 4.56
N HIS A 157 18.48 -10.19 3.47
CA HIS A 157 17.17 -9.53 3.46
C HIS A 157 16.13 -10.60 3.10
N THR A 158 15.18 -10.86 4.00
CA THR A 158 14.24 -11.99 3.79
C THR A 158 13.26 -11.74 2.64
N GLY A 159 13.03 -10.47 2.25
CA GLY A 159 11.79 -10.12 1.59
C GLY A 159 10.62 -10.55 2.48
N ASP A 160 9.45 -10.66 1.90
CA ASP A 160 8.28 -11.21 2.58
C ASP A 160 8.31 -12.73 2.50
N PHE A 161 8.08 -13.39 3.63
CA PHE A 161 8.21 -14.84 3.68
C PHE A 161 7.31 -15.49 4.71
N LYS A 162 7.03 -16.75 4.49
CA LYS A 162 6.58 -17.74 5.49
C LYS A 162 7.30 -19.07 5.28
N ILE A 163 7.12 -20.03 6.18
CA ILE A 163 7.61 -21.39 6.00
C ILE A 163 6.40 -22.31 5.77
N ASP A 164 6.03 -22.50 4.50
CA ASP A 164 4.98 -23.44 4.12
C ASP A 164 5.59 -24.81 3.82
N VAL A 165 5.33 -25.77 4.69
CA VAL A 165 5.87 -27.14 4.55
C VAL A 165 5.08 -27.99 3.54
N THR A 166 3.92 -27.51 3.08
CA THR A 166 3.07 -28.19 2.08
C THR A 166 2.61 -27.20 1.02
N PRO A 167 3.52 -26.46 0.37
CA PRO A 167 3.16 -25.42 -0.58
C PRO A 167 2.37 -25.98 -1.76
N ILE A 168 1.58 -25.13 -2.41
CA ILE A 168 0.80 -25.52 -3.57
C ILE A 168 1.69 -25.73 -4.79
N SER A 169 2.71 -24.90 -4.95
CA SER A 169 3.70 -24.97 -6.03
C SER A 169 5.05 -24.41 -5.59
N GLY A 170 6.09 -24.58 -6.39
CA GLY A 170 7.41 -23.97 -6.21
C GLY A 170 8.31 -24.61 -5.16
N GLY A 171 7.79 -25.52 -4.32
CA GLY A 171 8.57 -26.13 -3.25
C GLY A 171 8.59 -25.31 -1.95
N MET A 172 9.17 -25.86 -0.91
CA MET A 172 9.34 -25.22 0.40
C MET A 172 10.49 -24.19 0.34
N LEU A 173 10.40 -23.16 1.19
CA LEU A 173 11.50 -22.22 1.44
C LEU A 173 12.84 -22.95 1.58
N ASP A 174 13.90 -22.42 0.99
CA ASP A 174 15.23 -23.06 1.01
C ASP A 174 15.91 -22.94 2.39
N ILE A 175 15.38 -23.69 3.35
CA ILE A 175 15.90 -23.78 4.73
C ILE A 175 17.38 -24.17 4.74
N ALA A 176 17.79 -25.06 3.82
CA ALA A 176 19.16 -25.53 3.77
C ALA A 176 20.14 -24.41 3.45
N ARG A 177 19.75 -23.50 2.52
CA ARG A 177 20.58 -22.36 2.16
C ARG A 177 20.72 -21.35 3.29
N PHE A 178 19.63 -21.05 4.02
CA PHE A 178 19.69 -20.20 5.22
C PHE A 178 20.63 -20.79 6.29
N GLY A 179 20.56 -22.12 6.53
CA GLY A 179 21.46 -22.81 7.46
C GLY A 179 22.93 -22.79 7.03
N GLN A 180 23.21 -22.95 5.73
CA GLN A 180 24.58 -22.85 5.19
C GLN A 180 25.13 -21.43 5.41
N LEU A 181 24.39 -20.39 5.03
CA LEU A 181 24.79 -19.00 5.23
C LEU A 181 25.04 -18.69 6.72
N GLY A 182 24.20 -19.22 7.62
CA GLY A 182 24.39 -19.08 9.06
C GLY A 182 25.69 -19.73 9.56
N ASN A 183 26.07 -20.88 9.00
CA ASN A 183 27.34 -21.53 9.32
C ASN A 183 28.56 -20.78 8.76
N ASP A 184 28.43 -20.15 7.58
CA ASP A 184 29.47 -19.31 6.98
C ASP A 184 29.63 -17.98 7.71
N GLY A 185 28.62 -17.55 8.48
CA GLY A 185 28.58 -16.33 9.26
C GLY A 185 27.87 -15.18 8.56
N VAL A 186 26.77 -14.72 9.16
CA VAL A 186 25.95 -13.62 8.65
C VAL A 186 26.20 -12.34 9.45
N LEU A 187 26.55 -11.27 8.72
CA LEU A 187 26.84 -9.95 9.31
C LEU A 187 25.57 -9.29 9.85
N ALA A 188 24.51 -9.27 9.05
CA ALA A 188 23.23 -8.70 9.44
C ALA A 188 22.06 -9.46 8.80
N LEU A 189 20.93 -9.49 9.50
CA LEU A 189 19.66 -10.00 9.00
C LEU A 189 18.63 -8.88 9.06
N LEU A 190 18.07 -8.52 7.90
CA LEU A 190 16.87 -7.72 7.76
C LEU A 190 15.70 -8.68 7.54
N SER A 191 14.70 -8.67 8.40
CA SER A 191 13.62 -9.66 8.33
C SER A 191 12.24 -9.04 8.47
N ASP A 192 11.31 -9.48 7.60
CA ASP A 192 9.89 -9.18 7.63
C ASP A 192 9.32 -9.33 9.06
N SER A 193 8.51 -8.37 9.50
CA SER A 193 7.96 -8.34 10.85
C SER A 193 6.44 -8.34 10.92
N THR A 194 5.75 -8.40 9.77
CA THR A 194 4.29 -8.21 9.65
C THR A 194 3.48 -9.05 10.63
N ASN A 195 3.84 -10.31 10.85
CA ASN A 195 3.15 -11.20 11.78
C ASN A 195 3.95 -11.54 13.05
N ALA A 196 4.93 -10.74 13.43
CA ALA A 196 5.75 -10.98 14.62
C ALA A 196 4.94 -11.02 15.94
N GLU A 197 3.71 -10.49 15.95
CA GLU A 197 2.78 -10.55 17.08
C GLU A 197 1.98 -11.86 17.13
N LYS A 198 1.86 -12.58 16.00
CA LYS A 198 1.05 -13.81 15.92
C LYS A 198 1.84 -15.00 16.46
N ALA A 199 1.28 -15.66 17.46
CA ALA A 199 1.85 -16.87 18.02
C ALA A 199 1.73 -18.06 17.05
N GLY A 200 2.63 -19.04 17.18
CA GLY A 200 2.61 -20.28 16.41
C GLY A 200 3.20 -20.12 15.01
N HIS A 201 2.64 -20.86 14.06
CA HIS A 201 3.04 -20.92 12.66
C HIS A 201 1.96 -20.36 11.75
N SER A 202 2.34 -19.85 10.60
CA SER A 202 1.42 -19.49 9.52
C SER A 202 0.94 -20.76 8.82
N ASP A 203 -0.36 -20.83 8.55
CA ASP A 203 -0.97 -21.98 7.90
C ASP A 203 -0.55 -22.10 6.43
N SER A 204 -0.61 -23.34 5.90
CA SER A 204 -0.42 -23.57 4.47
C SER A 204 -1.60 -23.04 3.65
N GLU A 205 -1.30 -22.44 2.50
CA GLU A 205 -2.31 -22.00 1.53
C GLU A 205 -3.22 -23.15 1.05
N ARG A 206 -2.76 -24.40 1.17
CA ARG A 206 -3.55 -25.61 0.85
C ARG A 206 -4.85 -25.72 1.65
N LYS A 207 -4.88 -25.23 2.91
CA LYS A 207 -6.09 -25.23 3.75
C LYS A 207 -7.22 -24.41 3.12
N VAL A 208 -6.89 -23.33 2.44
CA VAL A 208 -7.89 -22.49 1.75
C VAL A 208 -8.58 -23.28 0.63
N GLY A 209 -7.82 -24.07 -0.12
CA GLY A 209 -8.38 -24.96 -1.14
C GLY A 209 -9.34 -26.01 -0.59
N GLU A 210 -9.03 -26.59 0.57
CA GLU A 210 -9.93 -27.51 1.28
C GLU A 210 -11.22 -26.82 1.72
N SER A 211 -11.14 -25.57 2.16
CA SER A 211 -12.30 -24.76 2.53
C SER A 211 -13.16 -24.43 1.31
N PHE A 212 -12.56 -24.08 0.17
CA PHE A 212 -13.30 -23.91 -1.07
C PHE A 212 -14.01 -25.20 -1.48
N ASP A 213 -13.35 -26.34 -1.40
CA ASP A 213 -13.95 -27.62 -1.76
C ASP A 213 -15.23 -27.90 -0.95
N LYS A 214 -15.20 -27.66 0.38
CA LYS A 214 -16.36 -27.77 1.26
C LYS A 214 -17.49 -26.80 0.88
N LEU A 215 -17.15 -25.56 0.51
CA LEU A 215 -18.11 -24.52 0.15
C LEU A 215 -18.74 -24.75 -1.24
N PHE A 216 -18.05 -25.43 -2.15
CA PHE A 216 -18.59 -25.77 -3.46
C PHE A 216 -19.46 -27.03 -3.42
N MET A 217 -19.18 -27.95 -2.50
CA MET A 217 -19.88 -29.22 -2.40
C MET A 217 -21.36 -28.98 -2.11
N GLY A 218 -22.23 -29.50 -3.01
CA GLY A 218 -23.69 -29.38 -2.87
C GLY A 218 -24.25 -27.97 -3.06
N CYS A 219 -23.45 -26.97 -3.42
CA CYS A 219 -23.93 -25.62 -3.65
C CYS A 219 -24.67 -25.53 -4.98
N ASP A 220 -25.93 -25.12 -4.95
CA ASP A 220 -26.79 -24.90 -6.14
C ASP A 220 -26.85 -23.43 -6.60
N LYS A 221 -26.16 -22.52 -5.89
CA LYS A 221 -26.10 -21.09 -6.13
C LYS A 221 -24.96 -20.73 -7.09
N ARG A 222 -25.02 -19.53 -7.69
CA ARG A 222 -23.84 -18.88 -8.28
C ARG A 222 -22.87 -18.52 -7.17
N ILE A 223 -21.59 -18.76 -7.40
CA ILE A 223 -20.53 -18.46 -6.43
C ILE A 223 -19.74 -17.24 -6.93
N ILE A 224 -19.61 -16.23 -6.11
CA ILE A 224 -18.79 -15.05 -6.34
C ILE A 224 -17.69 -15.04 -5.28
N ILE A 225 -16.43 -15.06 -5.70
CA ILE A 225 -15.28 -15.10 -4.78
C ILE A 225 -14.45 -13.85 -5.00
N THR A 226 -14.17 -13.12 -3.93
CA THR A 226 -13.22 -12.02 -3.97
C THR A 226 -11.93 -12.37 -3.24
N THR A 227 -10.81 -12.01 -3.84
CA THR A 227 -9.47 -12.24 -3.31
C THR A 227 -8.49 -11.20 -3.84
N PHE A 228 -7.28 -11.16 -3.30
CA PHE A 228 -6.20 -10.33 -3.85
C PHE A 228 -5.83 -10.79 -5.27
N ALA A 229 -5.69 -9.84 -6.18
CA ALA A 229 -5.33 -10.13 -7.57
C ALA A 229 -3.96 -10.82 -7.68
N SER A 230 -3.02 -10.47 -6.82
CA SER A 230 -1.66 -11.01 -6.78
C SER A 230 -1.56 -12.43 -6.20
N ASN A 231 -2.60 -12.93 -5.51
CA ASN A 231 -2.56 -14.28 -4.93
C ASN A 231 -2.83 -15.37 -5.98
N VAL A 232 -1.84 -15.61 -6.81
CA VAL A 232 -1.88 -16.59 -7.93
C VAL A 232 -2.22 -18.01 -7.43
N HIS A 233 -1.70 -18.40 -6.27
CA HIS A 233 -1.98 -19.72 -5.70
C HIS A 233 -3.46 -19.90 -5.35
N ARG A 234 -4.09 -18.88 -4.82
CA ARG A 234 -5.52 -18.90 -4.49
C ARG A 234 -6.40 -18.92 -5.74
N LEU A 235 -6.03 -18.12 -6.75
CA LEU A 235 -6.69 -18.17 -8.06
C LEU A 235 -6.64 -19.58 -8.65
N GLN A 236 -5.48 -20.24 -8.62
CA GLN A 236 -5.33 -21.63 -9.08
C GLN A 236 -6.25 -22.59 -8.32
N GLN A 237 -6.32 -22.47 -6.99
CA GLN A 237 -7.18 -23.34 -6.19
C GLN A 237 -8.66 -23.13 -6.48
N ILE A 238 -9.12 -21.88 -6.66
CA ILE A 238 -10.50 -21.58 -7.02
C ILE A 238 -10.84 -22.20 -8.40
N ILE A 239 -9.96 -22.06 -9.38
CA ILE A 239 -10.14 -22.60 -10.73
C ILE A 239 -10.19 -24.13 -10.69
N ASN A 240 -9.29 -24.78 -9.94
CA ASN A 240 -9.26 -26.23 -9.79
C ASN A 240 -10.56 -26.76 -9.15
N VAL A 241 -11.03 -26.11 -8.08
CA VAL A 241 -12.28 -26.50 -7.41
C VAL A 241 -13.48 -26.25 -8.32
N ALA A 242 -13.52 -25.13 -9.05
CA ALA A 242 -14.58 -24.85 -10.03
C ALA A 242 -14.63 -25.94 -11.12
N SER A 243 -13.48 -26.31 -11.68
CA SER A 243 -13.35 -27.41 -12.66
C SER A 243 -13.86 -28.73 -12.11
N LYS A 244 -13.44 -29.11 -10.88
CA LYS A 244 -13.87 -30.33 -10.19
C LYS A 244 -15.40 -30.45 -10.10
N TYR A 245 -16.11 -29.32 -9.87
CA TYR A 245 -17.57 -29.30 -9.77
C TYR A 245 -18.27 -28.97 -11.10
N GLY A 246 -17.54 -28.97 -12.21
CA GLY A 246 -18.08 -28.72 -13.56
C GLY A 246 -18.70 -27.34 -13.71
N ARG A 247 -18.10 -26.33 -13.07
CA ARG A 247 -18.51 -24.93 -13.15
C ARG A 247 -17.59 -24.16 -14.11
N LYS A 248 -18.13 -23.12 -14.74
CA LYS A 248 -17.39 -22.17 -15.56
C LYS A 248 -16.99 -20.97 -14.72
N VAL A 249 -15.81 -20.43 -14.97
CA VAL A 249 -15.20 -19.32 -14.22
C VAL A 249 -15.10 -18.08 -15.10
N GLY A 250 -15.59 -16.96 -14.61
CA GLY A 250 -15.30 -15.65 -15.18
C GLY A 250 -14.54 -14.77 -14.19
N ILE A 251 -13.76 -13.87 -14.73
CA ILE A 251 -12.97 -12.92 -13.94
C ILE A 251 -13.46 -11.51 -14.22
N THR A 252 -13.46 -10.67 -13.18
CA THR A 252 -13.73 -9.25 -13.29
C THR A 252 -12.77 -8.44 -12.40
N GLY A 253 -12.19 -7.43 -13.02
CA GLY A 253 -11.15 -6.58 -12.42
C GLY A 253 -9.88 -6.62 -13.25
N ARG A 254 -9.48 -5.47 -13.80
CA ARG A 254 -8.35 -5.34 -14.74
C ARG A 254 -7.04 -5.91 -14.19
N SER A 255 -6.71 -5.57 -12.93
CA SER A 255 -5.49 -6.08 -12.28
C SER A 255 -5.47 -7.61 -12.20
N MET A 256 -6.61 -8.24 -11.87
CA MET A 256 -6.72 -9.69 -11.77
C MET A 256 -6.60 -10.38 -13.14
N GLU A 257 -7.22 -9.81 -14.18
CA GLU A 257 -7.11 -10.29 -15.56
C GLU A 257 -5.64 -10.24 -16.04
N ASN A 258 -4.93 -9.15 -15.73
CA ASN A 258 -3.53 -8.98 -16.07
C ASN A 258 -2.64 -10.00 -15.36
N VAL A 259 -2.80 -10.17 -14.04
CA VAL A 259 -2.04 -11.16 -13.26
C VAL A 259 -2.29 -12.58 -13.76
N LEU A 260 -3.56 -12.94 -14.00
CA LEU A 260 -3.91 -14.27 -14.51
C LEU A 260 -3.25 -14.53 -15.87
N ARG A 261 -3.33 -13.58 -16.80
CA ARG A 261 -2.72 -13.68 -18.12
C ARG A 261 -1.22 -13.92 -18.03
N VAL A 262 -0.53 -13.12 -17.24
CA VAL A 262 0.93 -13.22 -17.05
C VAL A 262 1.31 -14.54 -16.37
N ALA A 263 0.63 -14.90 -15.29
CA ALA A 263 0.91 -16.15 -14.55
C ALA A 263 0.68 -17.39 -15.43
N THR A 264 -0.33 -17.37 -16.31
CA THR A 264 -0.59 -18.47 -17.26
C THR A 264 0.50 -18.56 -18.33
N VAL A 265 0.87 -17.44 -18.95
CA VAL A 265 1.93 -17.39 -19.98
C VAL A 265 3.26 -17.90 -19.43
N LEU A 266 3.59 -17.55 -18.18
CA LEU A 266 4.82 -17.97 -17.54
C LEU A 266 4.72 -19.36 -16.86
N SER A 267 3.60 -20.07 -17.03
CA SER A 267 3.36 -21.41 -16.46
C SER A 267 3.39 -21.46 -14.91
N TYR A 268 3.08 -20.35 -14.24
CA TYR A 268 2.78 -20.33 -12.80
C TYR A 268 1.36 -20.76 -12.49
N MET A 269 0.48 -20.77 -13.50
CA MET A 269 -0.89 -21.29 -13.43
C MET A 269 -1.13 -22.29 -14.55
N ASP A 270 -1.90 -23.33 -14.22
CA ASP A 270 -2.42 -24.32 -15.16
C ASP A 270 -3.95 -24.22 -15.18
N ILE A 271 -4.48 -23.70 -16.27
CA ILE A 271 -5.92 -23.49 -16.41
C ILE A 271 -6.48 -24.57 -17.34
N PRO A 272 -7.33 -25.48 -16.83
CA PRO A 272 -7.95 -26.51 -17.66
C PRO A 272 -8.75 -25.90 -18.80
N ASP A 273 -8.68 -26.54 -19.97
CA ASP A 273 -9.48 -26.15 -21.13
C ASP A 273 -10.97 -26.06 -20.75
N ASP A 274 -11.68 -25.14 -21.38
CA ASP A 274 -13.11 -24.92 -21.18
C ASP A 274 -13.58 -24.42 -19.80
N VAL A 275 -12.71 -24.19 -18.83
CA VAL A 275 -13.12 -23.68 -17.51
C VAL A 275 -13.37 -22.18 -17.55
N MET A 276 -12.51 -21.43 -18.22
CA MET A 276 -12.64 -19.96 -18.31
C MET A 276 -13.69 -19.55 -19.36
N MET A 277 -14.47 -18.53 -19.03
CA MET A 277 -15.51 -18.00 -19.91
C MET A 277 -15.76 -16.51 -19.66
N ASP A 278 -16.05 -15.76 -20.75
CA ASP A 278 -16.43 -14.36 -20.65
C ASP A 278 -17.70 -14.16 -19.79
N ILE A 279 -17.74 -13.07 -19.01
CA ILE A 279 -18.87 -12.74 -18.11
C ILE A 279 -20.21 -12.72 -18.85
N ASP A 280 -20.27 -12.16 -20.06
CA ASP A 280 -21.52 -12.08 -20.85
C ASP A 280 -22.06 -13.46 -21.25
N LYS A 281 -21.18 -14.43 -21.47
CA LYS A 281 -21.55 -15.82 -21.72
C LYS A 281 -21.96 -16.55 -20.45
N LEU A 282 -21.25 -16.29 -19.34
CA LEU A 282 -21.55 -16.86 -18.03
C LEU A 282 -22.95 -16.49 -17.54
N ASN A 283 -23.38 -15.25 -17.76
CA ASN A 283 -24.71 -14.78 -17.36
C ASN A 283 -25.87 -15.53 -18.04
N LYS A 284 -25.59 -16.31 -19.07
CA LYS A 284 -26.60 -17.16 -19.77
C LYS A 284 -26.65 -18.58 -19.20
N LEU A 285 -25.73 -18.96 -18.36
CA LEU A 285 -25.68 -20.28 -17.75
C LEU A 285 -26.55 -20.36 -16.48
N PRO A 286 -27.00 -21.56 -16.10
CA PRO A 286 -27.63 -21.78 -14.79
C PRO A 286 -26.68 -21.37 -13.66
N LYS A 287 -27.23 -20.75 -12.61
CA LYS A 287 -26.43 -20.22 -11.48
C LYS A 287 -25.48 -21.24 -10.84
N ASN A 288 -25.93 -22.47 -10.70
CA ASN A 288 -25.11 -23.57 -10.15
C ASN A 288 -23.94 -24.00 -11.07
N LYS A 289 -23.80 -23.42 -12.26
CA LYS A 289 -22.68 -23.64 -13.17
C LYS A 289 -21.71 -22.47 -13.26
N VAL A 290 -21.93 -21.43 -12.47
CA VAL A 290 -21.19 -20.17 -12.56
C VAL A 290 -20.34 -19.92 -11.33
N VAL A 291 -19.09 -19.53 -11.53
CA VAL A 291 -18.18 -18.94 -10.56
C VAL A 291 -17.68 -17.62 -11.12
N ILE A 292 -17.68 -16.58 -10.30
CA ILE A 292 -17.10 -15.28 -10.66
C ILE A 292 -15.98 -14.99 -9.65
N ILE A 293 -14.79 -14.71 -10.16
CA ILE A 293 -13.67 -14.25 -9.33
C ILE A 293 -13.56 -12.73 -9.53
N SER A 294 -13.47 -11.99 -8.42
CA SER A 294 -13.44 -10.52 -8.47
C SER A 294 -12.37 -9.92 -7.58
N THR A 295 -11.98 -8.68 -7.89
CA THR A 295 -11.24 -7.79 -7.02
C THR A 295 -12.17 -7.15 -5.99
N GLY A 296 -11.60 -6.43 -5.01
CA GLY A 296 -12.35 -5.68 -4.00
C GLY A 296 -12.45 -6.39 -2.66
N SER A 297 -11.51 -7.28 -2.37
CA SER A 297 -11.43 -7.98 -1.09
C SER A 297 -11.15 -7.06 0.09
N GLN A 298 -10.71 -5.82 -0.16
CA GLN A 298 -10.43 -4.79 0.84
C GLN A 298 -11.52 -3.71 0.92
N GLY A 299 -12.62 -3.89 0.18
CA GLY A 299 -13.72 -2.93 0.17
C GLY A 299 -13.39 -1.62 -0.56
N GLU A 300 -12.31 -1.61 -1.34
CA GLU A 300 -11.85 -0.41 -2.06
C GLU A 300 -12.96 0.17 -2.92
N ALA A 301 -13.18 1.45 -2.80
CA ALA A 301 -14.12 2.16 -3.63
C ALA A 301 -13.82 1.92 -5.12
N MET A 302 -14.86 1.72 -5.92
CA MET A 302 -14.77 1.44 -7.36
C MET A 302 -14.22 0.04 -7.71
N SER A 303 -13.84 -0.81 -6.77
CA SER A 303 -13.49 -2.21 -7.04
C SER A 303 -14.67 -3.01 -7.58
N ALA A 304 -14.41 -4.20 -8.14
CA ALA A 304 -15.47 -5.00 -8.74
C ALA A 304 -16.52 -5.44 -7.70
N LEU A 305 -16.12 -5.92 -6.52
CA LEU A 305 -17.06 -6.33 -5.46
C LEU A 305 -17.84 -5.13 -4.91
N TYR A 306 -17.18 -3.98 -4.67
CA TYR A 306 -17.85 -2.75 -4.24
C TYR A 306 -18.98 -2.39 -5.22
N ARG A 307 -18.66 -2.29 -6.51
CA ARG A 307 -19.67 -1.97 -7.55
C ARG A 307 -20.81 -2.99 -7.63
N MET A 308 -20.53 -4.28 -7.39
CA MET A 308 -21.57 -5.30 -7.32
C MET A 308 -22.47 -5.11 -6.08
N ALA A 309 -21.89 -4.82 -4.93
CA ALA A 309 -22.62 -4.59 -3.69
C ALA A 309 -23.54 -3.36 -3.81
N PHE A 310 -23.06 -2.28 -4.39
CA PHE A 310 -23.83 -1.03 -4.56
C PHE A 310 -24.62 -0.93 -5.88
N SER A 311 -24.75 -2.03 -6.64
CA SER A 311 -25.48 -2.10 -7.93
C SER A 311 -24.91 -1.21 -9.04
N GLU A 312 -23.62 -0.93 -9.00
CA GLU A 312 -22.91 -0.08 -9.97
C GLU A 312 -22.11 -0.91 -11.00
N HIS A 313 -22.06 -2.25 -10.85
CA HIS A 313 -21.34 -3.11 -11.79
C HIS A 313 -22.14 -3.32 -13.05
N LYS A 314 -21.52 -3.07 -14.23
CA LYS A 314 -22.21 -3.05 -15.52
C LYS A 314 -22.76 -4.41 -15.98
N GLN A 315 -22.11 -5.51 -15.60
CA GLN A 315 -22.40 -6.85 -16.15
C GLN A 315 -22.91 -7.84 -15.10
N ILE A 316 -22.71 -7.55 -13.80
CA ILE A 316 -23.00 -8.49 -12.72
C ILE A 316 -23.90 -7.80 -11.69
N THR A 317 -25.06 -8.39 -11.43
CA THR A 317 -25.96 -8.02 -10.34
C THR A 317 -25.97 -9.13 -9.32
N VAL A 318 -25.77 -8.80 -8.04
CA VAL A 318 -25.86 -9.75 -6.93
C VAL A 318 -27.29 -9.80 -6.42
N ASP A 319 -27.78 -11.01 -6.14
CA ASP A 319 -29.13 -11.26 -5.61
C ASP A 319 -29.16 -12.45 -4.62
N ALA A 320 -30.35 -12.76 -4.10
CA ALA A 320 -30.56 -13.83 -3.11
C ALA A 320 -30.17 -15.24 -3.60
N GLY A 321 -29.96 -15.42 -4.92
CA GLY A 321 -29.51 -16.69 -5.50
C GLY A 321 -28.00 -16.82 -5.57
N ASP A 322 -27.24 -15.99 -4.87
CA ASP A 322 -25.78 -15.96 -4.92
C ASP A 322 -25.17 -16.33 -3.56
N ARG A 323 -24.01 -16.97 -3.63
CA ARG A 323 -23.07 -17.15 -2.52
C ARG A 323 -21.85 -16.28 -2.78
N VAL A 324 -21.58 -15.33 -1.89
CA VAL A 324 -20.40 -14.45 -1.96
C VAL A 324 -19.38 -14.89 -0.92
N ILE A 325 -18.16 -15.17 -1.36
CA ILE A 325 -17.07 -15.63 -0.49
C ILE A 325 -15.99 -14.55 -0.51
N ILE A 326 -15.67 -13.98 0.66
CA ILE A 326 -14.58 -13.01 0.81
C ILE A 326 -13.37 -13.76 1.33
N SER A 327 -12.41 -14.02 0.43
CA SER A 327 -11.21 -14.80 0.70
C SER A 327 -10.00 -13.88 0.89
N ALA A 328 -10.10 -12.98 1.86
CA ALA A 328 -9.04 -12.06 2.26
C ALA A 328 -9.31 -11.58 3.69
N SER A 329 -8.26 -11.23 4.44
CA SER A 329 -8.38 -10.47 5.68
C SER A 329 -8.25 -8.97 5.39
N ALA A 330 -8.92 -8.15 6.20
CA ALA A 330 -8.79 -6.70 6.10
C ALA A 330 -7.32 -6.27 6.29
N ILE A 331 -6.85 -5.39 5.42
CA ILE A 331 -5.64 -4.60 5.69
C ILE A 331 -6.03 -3.59 6.79
N PRO A 332 -5.16 -3.33 7.78
CA PRO A 332 -5.43 -2.33 8.80
C PRO A 332 -5.89 -1.00 8.18
N GLY A 333 -7.01 -0.45 8.68
CA GLY A 333 -7.66 0.76 8.16
C GLY A 333 -8.85 0.51 7.21
N ASN A 334 -8.99 -0.67 6.61
CA ASN A 334 -10.07 -0.96 5.64
C ASN A 334 -11.29 -1.68 6.25
N GLU A 335 -11.30 -1.91 7.56
CA GLU A 335 -12.33 -2.70 8.25
C GLU A 335 -13.74 -2.13 8.05
N ASN A 336 -13.89 -0.81 8.14
CA ASN A 336 -15.17 -0.13 7.98
C ASN A 336 -15.72 -0.27 6.55
N MET A 337 -14.85 -0.14 5.54
CA MET A 337 -15.27 -0.25 4.14
C MET A 337 -15.71 -1.68 3.80
N ILE A 338 -14.96 -2.68 4.26
CA ILE A 338 -15.31 -4.10 4.08
C ILE A 338 -16.63 -4.40 4.78
N SER A 339 -16.82 -3.93 6.01
CA SER A 339 -18.09 -4.13 6.77
C SER A 339 -19.28 -3.57 6.00
N ARG A 340 -19.19 -2.38 5.43
CA ARG A 340 -20.26 -1.79 4.60
C ARG A 340 -20.56 -2.62 3.35
N VAL A 341 -19.55 -3.12 2.67
CA VAL A 341 -19.74 -4.01 1.50
C VAL A 341 -20.47 -5.30 1.91
N ILE A 342 -20.07 -5.90 3.03
CA ILE A 342 -20.70 -7.10 3.58
C ILE A 342 -22.18 -6.83 3.87
N ASP A 343 -22.51 -5.73 4.58
CA ASP A 343 -23.88 -5.37 4.92
C ASP A 343 -24.74 -5.19 3.67
N GLU A 344 -24.24 -4.50 2.63
CA GLU A 344 -24.96 -4.33 1.37
C GLU A 344 -25.22 -5.66 0.64
N LEU A 345 -24.27 -6.60 0.71
CA LEU A 345 -24.48 -7.94 0.14
C LEU A 345 -25.56 -8.72 0.90
N PHE A 346 -25.63 -8.60 2.23
CA PHE A 346 -26.73 -9.16 3.04
C PHE A 346 -28.06 -8.50 2.72
N HIS A 347 -28.11 -7.18 2.53
CA HIS A 347 -29.33 -6.47 2.10
C HIS A 347 -29.87 -6.97 0.75
N LYS A 348 -28.99 -7.42 -0.14
CA LYS A 348 -29.37 -8.05 -1.41
C LYS A 348 -29.87 -9.52 -1.25
N GLY A 349 -29.80 -10.06 -0.05
CA GLY A 349 -30.18 -11.43 0.27
C GLY A 349 -29.16 -12.48 -0.15
N ALA A 350 -27.94 -12.09 -0.50
CA ALA A 350 -26.88 -13.03 -0.81
C ALA A 350 -26.42 -13.79 0.45
N GLU A 351 -25.98 -15.03 0.27
CA GLU A 351 -25.29 -15.78 1.31
C GLU A 351 -23.83 -15.35 1.34
N VAL A 352 -23.44 -14.58 2.37
CA VAL A 352 -22.08 -14.03 2.48
C VAL A 352 -21.26 -14.86 3.46
N ILE A 353 -20.09 -15.34 3.00
CA ILE A 353 -19.13 -16.11 3.79
C ILE A 353 -17.84 -15.31 3.85
N TYR A 354 -17.45 -14.91 5.06
CA TYR A 354 -16.25 -14.08 5.31
C TYR A 354 -15.57 -14.55 6.61
N ASP A 355 -14.29 -14.15 6.74
CA ASP A 355 -13.34 -14.73 7.68
C ASP A 355 -13.60 -14.38 9.15
N ARG A 356 -14.50 -15.10 9.81
CA ARG A 356 -14.45 -15.23 11.29
C ARG A 356 -14.56 -16.68 11.77
N HIS A 357 -14.90 -17.63 10.89
CA HIS A 357 -15.17 -19.04 11.26
C HIS A 357 -14.76 -20.05 10.17
N THR A 358 -14.08 -19.62 9.11
CA THR A 358 -13.69 -20.47 7.99
C THR A 358 -12.25 -20.13 7.59
N ASP A 359 -11.42 -21.15 7.37
CA ASP A 359 -10.03 -21.00 6.88
C ASP A 359 -10.01 -20.52 5.41
N LEU A 360 -10.57 -19.33 5.16
CA LEU A 360 -10.67 -18.73 3.81
C LEU A 360 -9.49 -17.82 3.46
N HIS A 361 -8.69 -17.47 4.45
CA HIS A 361 -7.49 -16.68 4.28
C HIS A 361 -6.34 -17.23 5.10
N VAL A 362 -5.17 -17.25 4.50
CA VAL A 362 -3.90 -17.58 5.15
C VAL A 362 -2.92 -16.46 4.83
N SER A 363 -2.22 -15.99 5.85
CA SER A 363 -1.19 -14.96 5.69
C SER A 363 -0.02 -15.46 4.86
N GLY A 364 0.56 -14.55 4.06
CA GLY A 364 1.81 -14.77 3.35
C GLY A 364 3.06 -14.58 4.23
N HIS A 365 2.90 -14.05 5.46
CA HIS A 365 4.00 -13.67 6.33
C HIS A 365 4.20 -14.65 7.48
N ALA A 366 5.45 -14.78 7.92
CA ALA A 366 5.89 -15.63 9.00
C ALA A 366 5.31 -15.23 10.35
N SER A 367 4.86 -16.19 11.15
CA SER A 367 4.49 -16.04 12.55
C SER A 367 5.68 -16.29 13.49
N GLN A 368 5.50 -16.20 14.80
CA GLN A 368 6.59 -16.18 15.79
C GLN A 368 7.54 -17.39 15.70
N GLU A 369 7.02 -18.60 15.49
CA GLU A 369 7.88 -19.79 15.46
C GLU A 369 8.73 -19.84 14.17
N GLU A 370 8.22 -19.32 13.08
CA GLU A 370 8.94 -19.22 11.80
C GLU A 370 10.05 -18.15 11.90
N HIS A 371 9.78 -17.01 12.52
CA HIS A 371 10.79 -15.99 12.81
C HIS A 371 11.92 -16.55 13.69
N LYS A 372 11.57 -17.29 14.75
CA LYS A 372 12.56 -17.95 15.61
C LYS A 372 13.38 -18.97 14.83
N MET A 373 12.75 -19.71 13.91
CA MET A 373 13.46 -20.69 13.07
C MET A 373 14.50 -19.98 12.19
N ILE A 374 14.13 -18.93 11.47
CA ILE A 374 15.08 -18.16 10.64
C ILE A 374 16.19 -17.54 11.48
N LEU A 375 15.87 -16.91 12.62
CA LEU A 375 16.88 -16.37 13.54
C LEU A 375 17.86 -17.45 14.03
N GLY A 376 17.35 -18.65 14.36
CA GLY A 376 18.16 -19.80 14.80
C GLY A 376 19.04 -20.39 13.72
N LEU A 377 18.59 -20.40 12.46
CA LEU A 377 19.35 -20.88 11.31
C LEU A 377 20.44 -19.88 10.90
N VAL A 378 20.08 -18.62 10.78
CA VAL A 378 20.94 -17.54 10.27
C VAL A 378 21.97 -17.09 11.32
N LYS A 379 21.62 -17.07 12.60
CA LYS A 379 22.46 -16.63 13.72
C LYS A 379 23.18 -15.31 13.43
N PRO A 380 22.45 -14.24 13.07
CA PRO A 380 23.05 -13.02 12.59
C PRO A 380 23.84 -12.32 13.70
N LYS A 381 24.94 -11.64 13.33
CA LYS A 381 25.64 -10.77 14.25
C LYS A 381 24.81 -9.55 14.61
N TYR A 382 24.16 -8.95 13.61
CA TYR A 382 23.25 -7.79 13.78
C TYR A 382 21.86 -8.15 13.26
N PHE A 383 20.84 -7.67 13.95
CA PHE A 383 19.44 -7.88 13.59
C PHE A 383 18.71 -6.55 13.40
N ILE A 384 17.98 -6.43 12.31
CA ILE A 384 17.21 -5.24 11.93
C ILE A 384 15.83 -5.74 11.51
N PRO A 385 14.79 -5.62 12.35
CA PRO A 385 13.44 -5.92 11.93
C PRO A 385 12.98 -4.88 10.90
N VAL A 386 12.39 -5.32 9.80
CA VAL A 386 11.88 -4.49 8.72
C VAL A 386 10.45 -4.89 8.38
N HIS A 387 9.77 -4.16 7.50
CA HIS A 387 8.44 -4.46 6.99
C HIS A 387 7.40 -4.67 8.09
N GLY A 388 6.82 -3.58 8.60
CA GLY A 388 5.78 -3.64 9.62
C GLY A 388 5.65 -2.36 10.42
N GLU A 389 4.51 -2.21 11.08
CA GLU A 389 4.27 -1.16 12.03
C GLU A 389 5.24 -1.25 13.23
N TYR A 390 5.47 -0.14 13.92
CA TYR A 390 6.46 -0.07 15.00
C TYR A 390 6.27 -1.14 16.08
N ARG A 391 5.02 -1.47 16.47
CA ARG A 391 4.72 -2.54 17.43
C ARG A 391 5.19 -3.92 16.96
N MET A 392 5.08 -4.20 15.65
CA MET A 392 5.53 -5.45 15.05
C MET A 392 7.06 -5.54 15.07
N LEU A 393 7.76 -4.43 14.73
CA LEU A 393 9.23 -4.35 14.78
C LEU A 393 9.75 -4.58 16.21
N VAL A 394 9.10 -3.95 17.21
CA VAL A 394 9.43 -4.16 18.62
C VAL A 394 9.27 -5.63 19.03
N LYS A 395 8.16 -6.25 18.62
CA LYS A 395 7.89 -7.66 18.93
C LYS A 395 8.91 -8.59 18.29
N HIS A 396 9.29 -8.33 17.04
CA HIS A 396 10.33 -9.10 16.38
C HIS A 396 11.72 -8.93 17.05
N ALA A 397 12.03 -7.73 17.51
CA ALA A 397 13.24 -7.48 18.29
C ALA A 397 13.24 -8.28 19.62
N GLU A 398 12.08 -8.45 20.27
CA GLU A 398 11.96 -9.31 21.46
C GLU A 398 12.22 -10.77 21.13
N LEU A 399 11.68 -11.29 20.01
CA LEU A 399 11.94 -12.64 19.54
C LEU A 399 13.44 -12.86 19.26
N ALA A 400 14.11 -11.87 18.65
CA ALA A 400 15.55 -11.94 18.41
C ALA A 400 16.36 -12.02 19.71
N LYS A 401 15.97 -11.29 20.75
CA LYS A 401 16.59 -11.41 22.08
C LYS A 401 16.41 -12.82 22.67
N ILE A 402 15.20 -13.39 22.57
CA ILE A 402 14.90 -14.76 23.02
C ILE A 402 15.78 -15.77 22.29
N MET A 403 16.02 -15.55 20.99
CA MET A 403 16.88 -16.40 20.17
C MET A 403 18.40 -16.16 20.36
N GLY A 404 18.78 -15.32 21.33
CA GLY A 404 20.17 -15.12 21.74
C GLY A 404 20.92 -14.02 20.99
N VAL A 405 20.25 -13.19 20.19
CA VAL A 405 20.88 -12.00 19.60
C VAL A 405 21.15 -10.98 20.69
N ASN A 406 22.39 -10.50 20.78
CA ASN A 406 22.76 -9.52 21.80
C ASN A 406 21.89 -8.24 21.62
N PRO A 407 21.22 -7.74 22.67
CA PRO A 407 20.37 -6.54 22.58
C PRO A 407 21.08 -5.30 22.00
N LYS A 408 22.40 -5.17 22.19
CA LYS A 408 23.20 -4.08 21.60
C LYS A 408 23.41 -4.22 20.09
N ASN A 409 23.11 -5.39 19.53
CA ASN A 409 23.23 -5.70 18.11
C ASN A 409 21.87 -5.71 17.40
N ILE A 410 20.78 -5.35 18.10
CA ILE A 410 19.44 -5.23 17.53
C ILE A 410 19.18 -3.74 17.31
N VAL A 411 18.81 -3.36 16.08
CA VAL A 411 18.55 -1.97 15.71
C VAL A 411 17.09 -1.83 15.32
N LEU A 412 16.33 -1.11 16.14
CA LEU A 412 15.03 -0.57 15.79
C LEU A 412 15.26 0.77 15.13
N ALA A 413 15.14 0.84 13.81
CA ALA A 413 15.34 2.05 13.05
C ALA A 413 13.99 2.64 12.59
N GLU A 414 14.05 3.86 12.07
CA GLU A 414 12.96 4.56 11.39
C GLU A 414 13.38 4.82 9.95
N ASN A 415 12.42 5.12 9.08
CA ASN A 415 12.70 5.54 7.71
C ASN A 415 13.64 6.75 7.69
N GLY A 416 14.59 6.76 6.78
CA GLY A 416 15.61 7.80 6.65
C GLY A 416 16.80 7.67 7.62
N LYS A 417 16.77 6.79 8.59
CA LYS A 417 17.91 6.55 9.47
C LYS A 417 18.99 5.74 8.78
N VAL A 418 20.23 6.19 8.89
CA VAL A 418 21.40 5.52 8.31
C VAL A 418 21.97 4.53 9.32
N ILE A 419 21.83 3.23 9.02
CA ILE A 419 22.42 2.16 9.83
C ILE A 419 23.82 1.89 9.27
N GLU A 420 24.83 2.38 9.96
CA GLU A 420 26.23 2.16 9.58
C GLU A 420 26.79 0.91 10.27
N ILE A 421 27.22 -0.05 9.48
CA ILE A 421 27.82 -1.30 9.94
C ILE A 421 29.30 -1.34 9.57
N THR A 422 30.14 -1.65 10.57
CA THR A 422 31.54 -1.96 10.41
C THR A 422 31.80 -3.41 10.83
N LYS A 423 33.02 -3.92 10.65
CA LYS A 423 33.39 -5.24 11.20
C LYS A 423 33.21 -5.35 12.72
N LYS A 424 33.22 -4.22 13.45
CA LYS A 424 33.25 -4.19 14.93
C LYS A 424 31.99 -3.62 15.58
N SER A 425 31.26 -2.74 14.87
CA SER A 425 30.15 -1.97 15.47
C SER A 425 29.01 -1.76 14.48
N ILE A 426 27.83 -1.51 15.02
CA ILE A 426 26.67 -0.99 14.33
C ILE A 426 26.25 0.31 15.00
N LYS A 427 25.89 1.33 14.21
CA LYS A 427 25.44 2.66 14.67
C LYS A 427 24.27 3.12 13.83
N CYS A 428 23.42 3.98 14.40
CA CYS A 428 22.25 4.55 13.75
C CYS A 428 22.13 6.02 14.20
N GLU A 429 23.02 6.87 13.71
CA GLU A 429 23.18 8.27 14.19
C GLU A 429 22.83 9.30 13.10
N GLU A 430 23.16 9.02 11.82
CA GLU A 430 22.90 9.90 10.69
C GLU A 430 21.47 9.72 10.15
N SER A 431 20.97 10.72 9.43
CA SER A 431 19.67 10.65 8.74
C SER A 431 19.78 11.25 7.34
N VAL A 432 18.96 10.74 6.42
CA VAL A 432 18.73 11.29 5.08
C VAL A 432 17.27 11.73 4.96
N PRO A 433 16.93 12.58 3.98
CA PRO A 433 15.53 12.87 3.69
C PRO A 433 14.73 11.59 3.47
N SER A 434 13.59 11.51 4.11
CA SER A 434 12.63 10.42 4.00
C SER A 434 11.24 10.97 4.29
N GLY A 435 10.22 10.33 3.80
CA GLY A 435 8.85 10.76 4.04
C GLY A 435 7.90 10.19 3.01
N ALA A 436 6.72 10.79 2.96
CA ALA A 436 5.67 10.43 2.03
C ALA A 436 5.61 11.46 0.90
N VAL A 437 5.68 11.00 -0.34
CA VAL A 437 5.36 11.78 -1.53
C VAL A 437 3.97 11.38 -1.99
N LEU A 438 3.04 12.33 -1.96
CA LEU A 438 1.63 12.07 -2.23
C LEU A 438 1.35 12.15 -3.73
N VAL A 439 0.55 11.21 -4.23
CA VAL A 439 0.07 11.19 -5.63
C VAL A 439 -1.43 11.47 -5.63
N ASP A 440 -1.84 12.44 -6.43
CA ASP A 440 -3.22 12.84 -6.65
C ASP A 440 -3.47 12.93 -8.17
N GLY A 441 -4.16 11.95 -8.73
CA GLY A 441 -4.35 11.82 -10.17
C GLY A 441 -3.01 11.74 -10.91
N SER A 442 -2.71 12.75 -11.73
CA SER A 442 -1.43 12.85 -12.45
C SER A 442 -0.34 13.60 -11.70
N GLY A 443 -0.67 14.28 -10.58
CA GLY A 443 0.25 15.10 -9.79
C GLY A 443 1.05 14.26 -8.80
N VAL A 444 2.38 14.33 -8.87
CA VAL A 444 3.29 13.62 -7.95
C VAL A 444 4.02 14.64 -7.09
N GLY A 445 3.79 14.60 -5.77
CA GLY A 445 4.44 15.51 -4.82
C GLY A 445 3.96 16.96 -4.84
N GLU A 446 2.91 17.27 -5.60
CA GLU A 446 2.32 18.61 -5.68
C GLU A 446 1.44 18.94 -4.47
N VAL A 447 0.93 17.93 -3.78
CA VAL A 447 0.07 18.06 -2.61
C VAL A 447 0.91 18.11 -1.35
N GLY A 448 1.12 19.32 -0.82
CA GLY A 448 1.83 19.54 0.45
C GLY A 448 0.89 19.58 1.66
N SER A 449 1.47 19.77 2.84
CA SER A 449 0.75 19.83 4.13
C SER A 449 -0.35 20.91 4.17
N VAL A 450 -0.17 22.01 3.47
CA VAL A 450 -1.16 23.09 3.40
C VAL A 450 -2.40 22.62 2.67
N VAL A 451 -2.24 22.00 1.49
CA VAL A 451 -3.35 21.48 0.68
C VAL A 451 -4.10 20.38 1.46
N MET A 452 -3.37 19.48 2.13
CA MET A 452 -3.98 18.45 2.97
C MET A 452 -4.78 19.05 4.13
N SER A 453 -4.22 20.05 4.82
CA SER A 453 -4.94 20.77 5.89
C SER A 453 -6.21 21.45 5.39
N ASP A 454 -6.16 22.03 4.19
CA ASP A 454 -7.33 22.65 3.57
C ASP A 454 -8.39 21.61 3.20
N ARG A 455 -8.01 20.47 2.61
CA ARG A 455 -8.94 19.37 2.29
C ARG A 455 -9.60 18.80 3.54
N HIS A 456 -8.83 18.63 4.62
CA HIS A 456 -9.34 18.17 5.91
C HIS A 456 -10.41 19.13 6.47
N ARG A 457 -10.14 20.45 6.50
CA ARG A 457 -11.13 21.44 6.93
C ARG A 457 -12.37 21.46 6.05
N LEU A 458 -12.20 21.36 4.73
CA LEU A 458 -13.32 21.30 3.79
C LEU A 458 -14.19 20.06 4.02
N ALA A 459 -13.59 18.93 4.34
CA ALA A 459 -14.30 17.68 4.61
C ALA A 459 -15.04 17.71 5.96
N GLU A 460 -14.45 18.30 7.01
CA GLU A 460 -15.05 18.34 8.35
C GLU A 460 -16.09 19.43 8.51
N ASP A 461 -15.75 20.67 8.17
CA ASP A 461 -16.53 21.86 8.53
C ASP A 461 -17.04 22.66 7.33
N GLY A 462 -16.62 22.29 6.12
CA GLY A 462 -17.04 22.98 4.91
C GLY A 462 -16.39 24.36 4.71
N MET A 463 -17.06 25.22 3.92
CA MET A 463 -16.50 26.49 3.47
C MET A 463 -17.51 27.63 3.59
N VAL A 464 -17.00 28.82 3.93
CA VAL A 464 -17.70 30.11 3.92
C VAL A 464 -16.92 31.09 3.06
N VAL A 465 -17.52 31.52 1.95
CA VAL A 465 -16.99 32.59 1.08
C VAL A 465 -17.67 33.91 1.43
N VAL A 466 -16.87 34.93 1.63
CA VAL A 466 -17.33 36.28 1.97
C VAL A 466 -16.94 37.22 0.84
N VAL A 467 -17.89 37.61 0.00
CA VAL A 467 -17.65 38.49 -1.15
C VAL A 467 -17.95 39.95 -0.74
N MET A 468 -16.95 40.79 -0.90
CA MET A 468 -17.03 42.22 -0.50
C MET A 468 -16.72 43.09 -1.71
N PRO A 469 -17.72 43.88 -2.23
CA PRO A 469 -17.49 44.82 -3.31
C PRO A 469 -16.86 46.11 -2.77
N PHE A 470 -15.71 46.49 -3.30
CA PHE A 470 -14.99 47.72 -2.96
C PHE A 470 -14.88 48.65 -4.16
N SER A 471 -14.91 49.94 -3.90
CA SER A 471 -14.62 50.96 -4.89
C SER A 471 -13.15 50.99 -5.27
N SER A 472 -12.85 51.00 -6.57
CA SER A 472 -11.47 51.11 -7.08
C SER A 472 -10.85 52.49 -6.83
N ASN A 473 -11.67 53.53 -6.54
CA ASN A 473 -11.19 54.91 -6.37
C ASN A 473 -10.79 55.25 -4.93
N ASP A 474 -11.60 54.86 -3.95
CA ASP A 474 -11.42 55.25 -2.54
C ASP A 474 -11.33 54.06 -1.58
N HIS A 475 -11.29 52.84 -2.13
CA HIS A 475 -11.17 51.56 -1.39
C HIS A 475 -12.21 51.39 -0.27
N LYS A 476 -13.42 51.93 -0.48
CA LYS A 476 -14.54 51.75 0.44
C LYS A 476 -15.49 50.67 -0.03
N ILE A 477 -16.14 50.00 0.93
CA ILE A 477 -17.15 48.99 0.61
C ILE A 477 -18.38 49.66 -0.02
N LEU A 478 -18.83 49.13 -1.17
CA LEU A 478 -19.90 49.70 -1.97
C LEU A 478 -21.29 49.14 -1.63
N ALA A 479 -21.37 47.95 -1.13
CA ALA A 479 -22.61 47.25 -0.80
C ALA A 479 -22.39 46.23 0.31
N ASP A 480 -23.50 45.71 0.87
CA ASP A 480 -23.45 44.64 1.86
C ASP A 480 -22.70 43.40 1.32
N PRO A 481 -21.90 42.75 2.15
CA PRO A 481 -21.18 41.53 1.76
C PRO A 481 -22.15 40.40 1.43
N GLU A 482 -21.82 39.61 0.43
CA GLU A 482 -22.51 38.35 0.11
C GLU A 482 -21.82 37.19 0.81
N ILE A 483 -22.60 36.32 1.48
CA ILE A 483 -22.11 35.13 2.16
C ILE A 483 -22.57 33.90 1.40
N VAL A 484 -21.63 33.13 0.90
CA VAL A 484 -21.88 31.85 0.24
C VAL A 484 -21.27 30.71 1.06
N THR A 485 -22.03 29.65 1.35
CA THR A 485 -21.54 28.50 2.10
C THR A 485 -21.68 27.22 1.30
N ARG A 486 -20.73 26.28 1.50
CA ARG A 486 -20.79 24.91 0.98
C ARG A 486 -20.30 23.94 2.04
N GLY A 487 -21.09 22.86 2.27
CA GLY A 487 -20.74 21.82 3.24
C GLY A 487 -20.75 22.25 4.71
N PHE A 488 -21.07 23.52 5.03
CA PHE A 488 -21.08 24.08 6.39
C PHE A 488 -22.47 24.07 7.01
N ILE A 489 -23.43 24.76 6.39
CA ILE A 489 -24.82 24.87 6.85
C ILE A 489 -25.80 24.82 5.68
N TYR A 490 -27.04 24.43 5.97
CA TYR A 490 -28.13 24.55 5.01
C TYR A 490 -28.70 25.97 5.05
N VAL A 491 -28.46 26.76 4.01
CA VAL A 491 -28.73 28.19 3.97
C VAL A 491 -30.19 28.55 4.28
N LYS A 492 -31.17 27.74 3.85
CA LYS A 492 -32.60 28.00 4.09
C LYS A 492 -33.02 27.93 5.58
N GLU A 493 -32.22 27.29 6.42
CA GLU A 493 -32.50 27.15 7.86
C GLU A 493 -31.59 28.03 8.72
N ALA A 494 -30.69 28.79 8.11
CA ALA A 494 -29.64 29.54 8.80
C ALA A 494 -29.60 31.02 8.43
N GLU A 495 -30.74 31.61 8.02
CA GLU A 495 -30.83 33.03 7.64
C GLU A 495 -30.26 33.96 8.72
N GLN A 496 -30.57 33.72 10.00
CA GLN A 496 -30.06 34.55 11.10
C GLN A 496 -28.53 34.51 11.19
N LEU A 497 -27.92 33.33 10.99
CA LEU A 497 -26.45 33.18 11.01
C LEU A 497 -25.80 33.90 9.81
N ILE A 498 -26.41 33.85 8.65
CA ILE A 498 -25.94 34.57 7.45
C ILE A 498 -25.97 36.09 7.68
N GLU A 499 -27.05 36.63 8.23
CA GLU A 499 -27.16 38.06 8.54
C GLU A 499 -26.13 38.48 9.61
N GLU A 500 -25.92 37.68 10.64
CA GLU A 500 -24.87 37.92 11.62
C GLU A 500 -23.45 37.89 11.01
N LEU A 501 -23.17 37.00 10.07
CA LEU A 501 -21.89 36.96 9.36
C LEU A 501 -21.69 38.23 8.49
N LYS A 502 -22.74 38.72 7.83
CA LYS A 502 -22.70 40.02 7.13
C LYS A 502 -22.38 41.16 8.11
N ARG A 503 -23.07 41.20 9.25
CA ARG A 503 -22.84 42.22 10.29
C ARG A 503 -21.38 42.17 10.80
N VAL A 504 -20.86 41.00 11.16
CA VAL A 504 -19.46 40.81 11.60
C VAL A 504 -18.47 41.24 10.52
N THR A 505 -18.79 40.99 9.25
CA THR A 505 -17.97 41.42 8.12
C THR A 505 -17.92 42.94 8.03
N MET A 506 -19.09 43.60 8.06
CA MET A 506 -19.20 45.06 7.99
C MET A 506 -18.50 45.75 9.17
N GLU A 507 -18.66 45.23 10.39
CA GLU A 507 -17.95 45.73 11.57
C GLU A 507 -16.43 45.61 11.40
N SER A 508 -15.97 44.51 10.82
CA SER A 508 -14.54 44.28 10.57
C SER A 508 -13.96 45.27 9.55
N VAL A 509 -14.70 45.53 8.48
CA VAL A 509 -14.31 46.50 7.43
C VAL A 509 -14.34 47.93 7.99
N THR A 510 -15.41 48.33 8.68
CA THR A 510 -15.53 49.65 9.29
C THR A 510 -14.41 49.91 10.31
N ALA A 511 -14.03 48.90 11.08
CA ALA A 511 -12.90 49.00 12.02
C ALA A 511 -11.55 49.20 11.29
N CYS A 512 -11.38 48.61 10.10
CA CYS A 512 -10.20 48.83 9.26
C CYS A 512 -10.18 50.25 8.69
N GLU A 513 -11.32 50.75 8.18
CA GLU A 513 -11.45 52.11 7.70
C GLU A 513 -11.15 53.16 8.77
N ALA A 514 -11.69 53.00 9.99
CA ALA A 514 -11.41 53.86 11.14
C ALA A 514 -9.91 53.89 11.55
N GLN A 515 -9.17 52.83 11.25
CA GLN A 515 -7.71 52.71 11.47
C GLN A 515 -6.90 53.14 10.24
N HIS A 516 -7.54 53.69 9.19
CA HIS A 516 -6.91 54.03 7.90
C HIS A 516 -6.16 52.89 7.25
N ILE A 517 -6.63 51.65 7.40
CA ILE A 517 -6.08 50.45 6.77
C ILE A 517 -6.75 50.31 5.40
N SER A 518 -6.00 50.55 4.33
CA SER A 518 -6.44 50.40 2.94
C SER A 518 -5.86 49.14 2.25
N ASP A 519 -4.97 48.41 2.91
CA ASP A 519 -4.39 47.20 2.38
C ASP A 519 -5.38 46.03 2.42
N PHE A 520 -5.75 45.52 1.26
CA PHE A 520 -6.70 44.43 1.10
C PHE A 520 -6.28 43.12 1.77
N THR A 521 -4.99 42.85 1.87
CA THR A 521 -4.50 41.66 2.56
C THR A 521 -4.81 41.70 4.05
N THR A 522 -4.59 42.87 4.66
CA THR A 522 -4.91 43.12 6.06
C THR A 522 -6.40 43.08 6.33
N ILE A 523 -7.24 43.70 5.44
CA ILE A 523 -8.71 43.67 5.55
C ILE A 523 -9.20 42.21 5.49
N LYS A 524 -8.79 41.45 4.46
CA LYS A 524 -9.14 40.01 4.35
C LYS A 524 -8.75 39.22 5.59
N SER A 525 -7.55 39.43 6.14
CA SER A 525 -7.07 38.74 7.34
C SER A 525 -7.92 39.04 8.58
N LYS A 526 -8.30 40.33 8.80
CA LYS A 526 -9.16 40.72 9.92
C LYS A 526 -10.59 40.17 9.78
N VAL A 527 -11.19 40.25 8.59
CA VAL A 527 -12.51 39.66 8.32
C VAL A 527 -12.48 38.16 8.58
N LYS A 528 -11.46 37.43 8.04
CA LYS A 528 -11.27 36.00 8.27
C LYS A 528 -11.20 35.68 9.78
N SER A 529 -10.37 36.40 10.53
CA SER A 529 -10.19 36.18 11.96
C SER A 529 -11.45 36.39 12.77
N ASN A 530 -12.19 37.50 12.50
CA ASN A 530 -13.40 37.86 13.23
C ASN A 530 -14.54 36.87 12.95
N ILE A 531 -14.74 36.50 11.68
CA ILE A 531 -15.72 35.47 11.28
C ILE A 531 -15.39 34.14 11.90
N SER A 532 -14.12 33.70 11.84
CA SER A 532 -13.67 32.44 12.46
C SER A 532 -13.98 32.44 13.97
N GLY A 533 -13.63 33.52 14.66
CA GLY A 533 -13.91 33.65 16.09
C GLY A 533 -15.40 33.64 16.42
N TYR A 534 -16.23 34.30 15.61
CA TYR A 534 -17.67 34.29 15.78
C TYR A 534 -18.26 32.89 15.55
N LEU A 535 -17.92 32.25 14.44
CA LEU A 535 -18.40 30.92 14.11
C LEU A 535 -17.99 29.86 15.15
N TYR A 536 -16.75 29.87 15.60
CA TYR A 536 -16.33 28.95 16.65
C TYR A 536 -17.07 29.14 17.97
N LYS A 537 -17.34 30.40 18.37
CA LYS A 537 -18.14 30.70 19.57
C LYS A 537 -19.57 30.20 19.46
N THR A 538 -20.19 30.39 18.28
CA THR A 538 -21.62 30.15 18.06
C THR A 538 -21.93 28.71 17.69
N THR A 539 -21.07 28.08 16.86
CA THR A 539 -21.34 26.76 16.27
C THR A 539 -20.37 25.67 16.73
N ARG A 540 -19.24 26.02 17.37
CA ARG A 540 -18.12 25.13 17.67
C ARG A 540 -17.49 24.48 16.45
N ARG A 541 -17.70 25.07 15.27
CA ARG A 541 -17.13 24.64 13.98
C ARG A 541 -16.13 25.67 13.47
N SER A 542 -15.18 25.22 12.64
CA SER A 542 -14.09 26.04 12.09
C SER A 542 -13.99 25.92 10.57
N PRO A 543 -15.06 26.27 9.81
CA PRO A 543 -15.05 26.13 8.36
C PRO A 543 -13.91 26.93 7.72
N MET A 544 -13.54 26.56 6.50
CA MET A 544 -12.61 27.35 5.71
C MET A 544 -13.26 28.68 5.34
N ILE A 545 -12.65 29.80 5.71
CA ILE A 545 -13.16 31.14 5.41
C ILE A 545 -12.33 31.76 4.29
N LEU A 546 -12.99 32.11 3.19
CA LEU A 546 -12.40 32.73 2.01
C LEU A 546 -12.96 34.15 1.78
N PRO A 547 -12.30 35.20 2.29
CA PRO A 547 -12.68 36.58 1.96
C PRO A 547 -12.24 36.95 0.54
N VAL A 548 -13.19 37.37 -0.28
CA VAL A 548 -12.99 37.80 -1.66
C VAL A 548 -13.33 39.29 -1.75
N ILE A 549 -12.41 40.11 -2.20
CA ILE A 549 -12.65 41.52 -2.52
C ILE A 549 -12.75 41.63 -4.04
N THR A 550 -13.86 42.23 -4.50
CA THR A 550 -14.09 42.59 -5.90
C THR A 550 -14.02 44.10 -6.04
N GLU A 551 -13.10 44.60 -6.85
CA GLU A 551 -13.01 46.03 -7.16
C GLU A 551 -13.98 46.38 -8.30
N ILE A 552 -14.81 47.41 -8.06
CA ILE A 552 -15.81 47.88 -9.02
C ILE A 552 -15.56 49.34 -9.33
#